data_0e3ac0ddec0d574d1505e440ed96345f
#
_entry.id   0e3ac0ddec0d574d1505e440ed96345f
#
_cell.length_a   1.000
_cell.length_b   1.000
_cell.length_c   1.000
_cell.angle_alpha   90.00
_cell.angle_beta   90.00
_cell.angle_gamma   90.00
#
_symmetry.space_group_name_H-M   'P 1'
#
loop_
_entity.id
_entity.type
_entity.pdbx_description
1 polymer ?
#
loop_
_entity_poly.entity_id
_entity_poly.type
_entity_poly.pdbx_seq_one_letter_code
_entity_poly.pdbx_strand_id
1 'polypeptide(L)'
;MTANKRRFSWGAVLLVLLAMCLVYYLASGLRSQDAVSYAQVRQLFLDEKVQEFAISDTRLTAKLSDGSTVSCDLYDFQVFYDDLNDLVQEQHDQGIIRDYTYHADHSTNWLQLLLPYVAVILGFILLMNLMARMTGAGPGGAQDRMSHFGDARVQDTPQDSKVTFQDVAGEDEEKEELREIVEFLRQPDKYLALGARIPKGVLLVGPPGTGKTLLAKAVAGEAGVKFLSISGSDFVEMYVGVGASRVRDLFHQAKQTSPAIIFIDEIDAVGRQRGSGLGGGHDEREQTLNQLLVEMDGFTANEGVVVLAATNRVDILDPALLRPGRFDRQVYVGLPDIKGRRDILAVHARNKPLAEDVDLDKLAKGTSGFTGADLENLLNEAALLAGRRDEKAITMEDLQKSVIKVIAGPEKHSRVIPEHERRLTAYHEAGHAVVMHALPDLDPVHQITIVPRGQAGGMTIYLPDEDRSYLSRSYLLDNIAGLLGGRAAEQLVLGDISTGASNDISRATQMARKMVGTYGMSDRMGNAAFDAGHDEVFIGKSMAQTRPYSEETAAEMDQEIRRIMDEAYGRCRKILEQYRPQLDQVAQFLLQHETMTAQEFEDVFRPQA
;
A
#
# COMPACT_ATOMS: atom_id res chain seq x y z
N MET A 1 -5.35 30.63 18.40
CA MET A 1 -4.18 30.65 19.31
C MET A 1 -3.02 30.00 18.57
N THR A 2 -2.03 30.80 18.20
CA THR A 2 -0.92 30.41 17.31
C THR A 2 0.15 29.65 18.09
N ALA A 3 0.37 28.39 17.75
CA ALA A 3 1.43 27.55 18.30
C ALA A 3 2.80 28.01 17.74
N ASN A 4 3.61 28.57 18.63
CA ASN A 4 4.96 29.06 18.36
C ASN A 4 5.93 27.87 18.20
N LYS A 5 6.21 27.45 16.96
CA LYS A 5 7.25 26.45 16.64
C LYS A 5 8.64 27.06 16.94
N ARG A 6 9.20 26.79 18.12
CA ARG A 6 10.59 27.11 18.42
C ARG A 6 11.51 26.30 17.51
N ARG A 7 12.15 27.00 16.58
CA ARG A 7 13.16 26.43 15.67
C ARG A 7 14.39 26.00 16.49
N PHE A 8 14.81 24.76 16.32
CA PHE A 8 16.06 24.22 16.85
C PHE A 8 17.22 25.04 16.28
N SER A 9 17.94 25.77 17.16
CA SER A 9 19.07 26.60 16.74
C SER A 9 20.34 25.76 16.73
N TRP A 10 20.69 25.24 15.57
CA TRP A 10 21.99 24.62 15.31
C TRP A 10 23.17 25.50 15.72
N GLY A 11 22.96 26.82 15.79
CA GLY A 11 23.94 27.79 16.27
C GLY A 11 24.34 27.60 17.73
N ALA A 12 23.44 27.17 18.62
CA ALA A 12 23.75 26.91 20.02
C ALA A 12 24.64 25.67 20.18
N VAL A 13 24.44 24.63 19.39
CA VAL A 13 25.30 23.42 19.39
C VAL A 13 26.69 23.74 18.85
N LEU A 14 26.77 24.56 17.81
CA LEU A 14 28.05 25.01 17.24
C LEU A 14 28.83 25.86 18.22
N LEU A 15 28.18 26.75 18.98
CA LEU A 15 28.80 27.58 20.01
C LEU A 15 29.38 26.76 21.16
N VAL A 16 28.70 25.73 21.62
CA VAL A 16 29.18 24.81 22.67
C VAL A 16 30.39 24.01 22.19
N LEU A 17 30.35 23.49 20.94
CA LEU A 17 31.48 22.79 20.33
C LEU A 17 32.69 23.71 20.15
N LEU A 18 32.48 24.97 19.74
CA LEU A 18 33.52 25.97 19.58
C LEU A 18 34.16 26.35 20.94
N ALA A 19 33.32 26.48 21.98
CA ALA A 19 33.82 26.74 23.36
C ALA A 19 34.64 25.56 23.90
N MET A 20 34.23 24.30 23.65
CA MET A 20 35.02 23.13 24.03
C MET A 20 36.33 23.02 23.26
N CYS A 21 36.35 23.32 21.96
CA CYS A 21 37.58 23.39 21.17
C CYS A 21 38.50 24.51 21.65
N LEU A 22 37.97 25.67 22.06
CA LEU A 22 38.74 26.79 22.59
C LEU A 22 39.37 26.44 23.94
N VAL A 23 38.64 25.80 24.85
CA VAL A 23 39.16 25.31 26.13
C VAL A 23 40.25 24.26 25.93
N TYR A 24 40.07 23.34 24.99
CA TYR A 24 41.09 22.35 24.63
C TYR A 24 42.33 23.01 24.04
N TYR A 25 42.18 23.99 23.16
CA TYR A 25 43.29 24.74 22.55
C TYR A 25 44.07 25.56 23.59
N LEU A 26 43.38 26.24 24.52
CA LEU A 26 44.00 26.99 25.62
C LEU A 26 44.72 26.06 26.61
N ALA A 27 44.18 24.87 26.88
CA ALA A 27 44.80 23.86 27.74
C ALA A 27 46.02 23.19 27.09
N SER A 28 46.05 23.04 25.76
CA SER A 28 47.19 22.48 25.01
C SER A 28 48.30 23.50 24.75
N GLY A 29 47.99 24.81 24.75
CA GLY A 29 48.95 25.90 24.48
C GLY A 29 49.88 26.25 25.66
N LEU A 30 49.70 25.68 26.85
CA LEU A 30 50.52 25.93 28.04
C LEU A 30 51.77 25.04 28.19
N ARG A 31 52.17 24.31 27.16
CA ARG A 31 53.33 23.42 27.15
C ARG A 31 54.23 23.66 25.94
N SER A 32 55.10 24.68 26.01
CA SER A 32 56.34 24.70 25.25
C SER A 32 57.40 25.54 25.96
N GLN A 33 58.22 24.93 26.82
CA GLN A 33 59.58 25.36 27.05
C GLN A 33 60.48 24.55 26.12
N ASP A 34 61.47 25.21 25.52
CA ASP A 34 62.36 24.62 24.53
C ASP A 34 63.06 23.38 25.12
N ALA A 35 62.65 22.21 24.69
CA ALA A 35 63.28 20.94 25.07
C ALA A 35 64.51 20.75 24.19
N VAL A 36 65.67 20.68 24.82
CA VAL A 36 66.98 20.41 24.20
C VAL A 36 67.10 18.88 24.00
N SER A 37 67.83 18.44 22.97
CA SER A 37 68.03 17.02 22.73
C SER A 37 68.99 16.38 23.71
N TYR A 38 68.82 15.09 24.05
CA TYR A 38 69.70 14.36 24.98
C TYR A 38 71.19 14.45 24.60
N ALA A 39 71.50 14.40 23.30
CA ALA A 39 72.89 14.53 22.80
C ALA A 39 73.51 15.92 23.19
N GLN A 40 72.72 16.99 23.16
CA GLN A 40 73.18 18.32 23.54
C GLN A 40 73.37 18.40 25.05
N VAL A 41 72.50 17.83 25.86
CA VAL A 41 72.65 17.77 27.31
C VAL A 41 73.85 16.96 27.66
N ARG A 42 74.09 15.79 27.06
CA ARG A 42 75.34 15.00 27.27
C ARG A 42 76.59 15.79 26.98
N GLN A 43 76.60 16.61 25.91
CA GLN A 43 77.74 17.47 25.60
C GLN A 43 77.97 18.56 26.68
N LEU A 44 76.92 19.09 27.31
CA LEU A 44 77.01 20.07 28.40
C LEU A 44 77.67 19.49 29.69
N PHE A 45 77.43 18.20 29.98
CA PHE A 45 78.14 17.48 31.05
C PHE A 45 79.61 17.25 30.71
N LEU A 46 79.93 16.85 29.45
CA LEU A 46 81.29 16.68 28.98
C LEU A 46 82.11 18.01 28.98
N ASP A 47 81.41 19.12 28.67
CA ASP A 47 82.02 20.46 28.64
C ASP A 47 82.13 21.11 30.04
N GLU A 48 81.79 20.40 31.13
CA GLU A 48 81.88 20.88 32.56
C GLU A 48 81.00 22.14 32.83
N LYS A 49 79.92 22.30 32.07
CA LYS A 49 79.07 23.50 32.17
C LYS A 49 77.90 23.34 33.15
N VAL A 50 77.60 22.12 33.63
CA VAL A 50 76.45 21.82 34.49
C VAL A 50 76.90 22.04 35.97
N GLN A 51 76.19 22.90 36.73
CA GLN A 51 76.44 23.15 38.16
C GLN A 51 75.47 22.40 39.08
N GLU A 52 74.22 22.31 38.71
CA GLU A 52 73.18 21.62 39.46
C GLU A 52 72.26 20.92 38.50
N PHE A 53 71.74 19.72 38.80
CA PHE A 53 70.73 19.11 38.04
C PHE A 53 69.76 18.23 38.86
N ALA A 54 68.55 18.11 38.40
CA ALA A 54 67.52 17.23 38.98
C ALA A 54 66.86 16.39 37.90
N ILE A 55 66.63 15.12 38.19
CA ILE A 55 65.82 14.24 37.35
C ILE A 55 64.58 13.90 38.14
N SER A 56 63.45 14.26 37.56
CA SER A 56 62.13 13.92 38.05
C SER A 56 61.38 13.08 36.95
N ASP A 57 61.06 11.85 37.29
CA ASP A 57 60.44 10.89 36.34
C ASP A 57 61.33 10.68 35.10
N THR A 58 60.93 11.23 33.99
CA THR A 58 61.61 11.15 32.68
C THR A 58 62.14 12.52 32.26
N ARG A 59 62.14 13.57 33.12
CA ARG A 59 62.61 14.90 32.77
C ARG A 59 63.83 15.26 33.54
N LEU A 60 64.92 15.51 32.83
CA LEU A 60 66.16 16.08 33.35
C LEU A 60 66.07 17.62 33.25
N THR A 61 66.38 18.31 34.34
CA THR A 61 66.51 19.77 34.39
C THR A 61 67.91 20.10 34.92
N ALA A 62 68.74 20.74 34.10
CA ALA A 62 70.08 21.09 34.39
C ALA A 62 70.26 22.63 34.44
N LYS A 63 70.93 23.14 35.46
CA LYS A 63 71.29 24.53 35.61
C LYS A 63 72.78 24.71 35.28
N LEU A 64 73.06 25.56 34.31
CA LEU A 64 74.37 25.76 33.74
C LEU A 64 75.19 26.84 34.55
N SER A 65 76.49 26.90 34.34
CA SER A 65 77.41 27.86 34.96
C SER A 65 77.15 29.33 34.59
N ASP A 66 76.41 29.58 33.49
CA ASP A 66 75.93 30.90 33.03
C ASP A 66 74.59 31.33 33.66
N GLY A 67 74.00 30.47 34.52
CA GLY A 67 72.74 30.72 35.21
C GLY A 67 71.51 30.33 34.39
N SER A 68 71.63 29.86 33.15
CA SER A 68 70.52 29.35 32.31
C SER A 68 70.08 27.94 32.77
N THR A 69 68.81 27.63 32.57
CA THR A 69 68.25 26.31 32.89
C THR A 69 67.83 25.62 31.61
N VAL A 70 68.24 24.40 31.42
CA VAL A 70 67.93 23.57 30.22
C VAL A 70 67.16 22.33 30.67
N SER A 71 66.13 21.97 29.94
CA SER A 71 65.34 20.75 30.20
C SER A 71 65.40 19.80 29.05
N CYS A 72 65.44 18.48 29.32
CA CYS A 72 65.46 17.43 28.37
C CYS A 72 64.53 16.29 28.86
N ASP A 73 63.72 15.74 27.99
CA ASP A 73 62.94 14.53 28.28
C ASP A 73 63.80 13.29 27.96
N LEU A 74 64.06 12.48 28.99
CA LEU A 74 64.82 11.26 28.90
C LEU A 74 63.90 10.13 28.43
N TYR A 75 64.36 9.29 27.52
CA TYR A 75 63.63 8.11 27.11
C TYR A 75 63.54 7.06 28.24
N ASP A 76 64.67 6.88 28.97
CA ASP A 76 64.77 6.00 30.12
C ASP A 76 65.85 6.57 31.04
N PHE A 77 65.59 6.52 32.32
CA PHE A 77 66.55 6.93 33.34
C PHE A 77 67.81 6.07 33.33
N GLN A 78 67.66 4.77 33.02
CA GLN A 78 68.82 3.85 33.03
C GLN A 78 69.88 4.25 31.99
N VAL A 79 69.42 4.72 30.80
CA VAL A 79 70.35 5.19 29.74
C VAL A 79 71.16 6.39 30.20
N PHE A 80 70.55 7.34 30.89
CA PHE A 80 71.29 8.46 31.46
C PHE A 80 72.29 8.02 32.55
N TYR A 81 71.86 7.08 33.42
CA TYR A 81 72.68 6.58 34.52
C TYR A 81 73.91 5.84 33.99
N ASP A 82 73.72 4.94 33.01
CA ASP A 82 74.83 4.17 32.43
C ASP A 82 75.80 5.04 31.61
N ASP A 83 75.32 6.11 30.95
CA ASP A 83 76.17 7.00 30.13
C ASP A 83 76.94 8.05 30.90
N LEU A 84 76.38 8.60 31.99
CA LEU A 84 76.88 9.81 32.61
C LEU A 84 77.16 9.73 34.15
N ASN A 85 76.75 8.64 34.82
CA ASN A 85 76.86 8.53 36.24
C ASN A 85 78.31 8.61 36.72
N ASP A 86 79.25 7.96 36.10
CA ASP A 86 80.67 7.99 36.46
C ASP A 86 81.24 9.37 36.28
N LEU A 87 80.90 10.07 35.21
CA LEU A 87 81.30 11.47 34.96
C LEU A 87 80.67 12.42 35.94
N VAL A 88 79.44 12.24 36.34
CA VAL A 88 78.71 13.04 37.33
C VAL A 88 79.36 12.90 38.70
N GLN A 89 79.78 11.70 39.13
CA GLN A 89 80.46 11.45 40.36
C GLN A 89 81.86 12.13 40.40
N GLU A 90 82.60 11.96 39.27
CA GLU A 90 83.92 12.60 39.13
C GLU A 90 83.83 14.14 39.20
N GLN A 91 82.90 14.76 38.49
CA GLN A 91 82.65 16.20 38.48
C GLN A 91 82.07 16.70 39.80
N HIS A 92 81.35 15.90 40.55
CA HIS A 92 80.90 16.22 41.88
C HIS A 92 82.05 16.24 42.90
N ASP A 93 82.92 15.22 42.85
CA ASP A 93 84.14 15.14 43.73
C ASP A 93 85.13 16.26 43.45
N GLN A 94 85.17 16.74 42.20
CA GLN A 94 85.98 17.90 41.78
C GLN A 94 85.30 19.24 42.11
N GLY A 95 84.03 19.25 42.60
CA GLY A 95 83.29 20.44 42.97
C GLY A 95 82.72 21.27 41.82
N ILE A 96 82.71 20.69 40.59
CA ILE A 96 82.11 21.31 39.41
C ILE A 96 80.60 21.24 39.52
N ILE A 97 80.07 20.04 39.81
CA ILE A 97 78.67 19.84 40.11
C ILE A 97 78.47 20.01 41.61
N ARG A 98 77.71 21.02 42.02
CA ARG A 98 77.47 21.38 43.43
C ARG A 98 76.43 20.55 44.10
N ASP A 99 75.35 20.25 43.37
CA ASP A 99 74.23 19.45 43.89
C ASP A 99 73.50 18.70 42.72
N TYR A 100 73.05 17.45 42.99
CA TYR A 100 72.24 16.70 42.06
C TYR A 100 71.25 15.82 42.82
N THR A 101 70.05 15.64 42.19
CA THR A 101 68.95 14.92 42.84
C THR A 101 68.24 13.99 41.85
N TYR A 102 68.04 12.75 42.27
CA TYR A 102 67.20 11.79 41.59
C TYR A 102 65.90 11.65 42.38
N HIS A 103 64.81 12.26 41.90
CA HIS A 103 63.50 12.20 42.55
C HIS A 103 62.60 11.26 41.73
N ALA A 104 62.12 10.19 42.36
CA ALA A 104 60.97 9.45 41.89
C ALA A 104 59.72 10.08 42.51
N ASP A 105 59.07 11.02 41.79
CA ASP A 105 57.86 11.67 42.27
C ASP A 105 56.65 10.85 41.89
N HIS A 106 56.19 9.96 42.76
CA HIS A 106 54.96 9.15 42.58
C HIS A 106 53.71 9.91 43.01
N SER A 107 53.71 11.21 43.17
CA SER A 107 52.49 11.96 43.40
C SER A 107 51.77 12.32 42.14
N THR A 108 51.10 11.32 41.53
CA THR A 108 50.11 11.58 40.50
C THR A 108 48.96 12.35 41.13
N ASN A 109 48.82 13.60 40.79
CA ASN A 109 47.73 14.46 41.27
C ASN A 109 46.43 13.97 40.57
N TRP A 110 45.86 12.88 41.11
CA TRP A 110 44.66 12.21 40.57
C TRP A 110 43.50 13.20 40.40
N LEU A 111 43.50 14.31 41.17
CA LEU A 111 42.51 15.36 41.06
C LEU A 111 42.62 16.12 39.72
N GLN A 112 43.84 16.34 39.22
CA GLN A 112 44.06 17.01 37.93
C GLN A 112 43.72 16.09 36.76
N LEU A 113 43.88 14.78 36.95
CA LEU A 113 43.51 13.78 35.95
C LEU A 113 41.97 13.58 35.84
N LEU A 114 41.26 13.68 36.99
CA LEU A 114 39.80 13.51 37.04
C LEU A 114 39.01 14.78 36.68
N LEU A 115 39.56 15.95 36.87
CA LEU A 115 38.88 17.22 36.65
C LEU A 115 38.29 17.38 35.23
N PRO A 116 39.00 17.05 34.14
CA PRO A 116 38.43 17.12 32.80
C PRO A 116 37.28 16.11 32.58
N TYR A 117 37.34 14.93 33.17
CA TYR A 117 36.26 13.94 33.06
C TYR A 117 34.99 14.36 33.82
N VAL A 118 35.18 14.93 35.02
CA VAL A 118 34.06 15.50 35.80
C VAL A 118 33.42 16.68 35.05
N ALA A 119 34.21 17.53 34.41
CA ALA A 119 33.70 18.65 33.61
C ALA A 119 32.92 18.17 32.39
N VAL A 120 33.38 17.11 31.71
CA VAL A 120 32.66 16.48 30.58
C VAL A 120 31.35 15.83 31.03
N ILE A 121 31.35 15.12 32.17
CA ILE A 121 30.13 14.50 32.72
C ILE A 121 29.12 15.57 33.15
N LEU A 122 29.56 16.63 33.83
CA LEU A 122 28.69 17.75 34.22
C LEU A 122 28.14 18.48 32.98
N GLY A 123 28.97 18.69 31.94
CA GLY A 123 28.57 19.27 30.68
C GLY A 123 27.53 18.39 29.97
N PHE A 124 27.72 17.08 29.99
CA PHE A 124 26.76 16.12 29.41
C PHE A 124 25.43 16.08 30.16
N ILE A 125 25.46 16.11 31.51
CA ILE A 125 24.25 16.19 32.35
C ILE A 125 23.54 17.52 32.13
N LEU A 126 24.26 18.62 32.01
CA LEU A 126 23.69 19.93 31.71
C LEU A 126 23.06 19.96 30.31
N LEU A 127 23.73 19.38 29.32
CA LEU A 127 23.23 19.23 27.93
C LEU A 127 21.99 18.37 27.89
N MET A 128 21.97 17.22 28.59
CA MET A 128 20.81 16.35 28.71
C MET A 128 19.63 17.08 29.39
N ASN A 129 19.86 17.83 30.47
CA ASN A 129 18.82 18.65 31.11
C ASN A 129 18.32 19.78 30.20
N LEU A 130 19.21 20.40 29.43
CA LEU A 130 18.81 21.42 28.46
C LEU A 130 18.00 20.82 27.29
N MET A 131 18.44 19.69 26.78
CA MET A 131 17.67 18.92 25.78
C MET A 131 16.32 18.47 26.33
N ALA A 132 16.24 17.96 27.53
CA ALA A 132 15.01 17.57 28.19
C ALA A 132 14.04 18.76 28.36
N ARG A 133 14.56 19.95 28.70
CA ARG A 133 13.76 21.20 28.78
C ARG A 133 13.32 21.72 27.39
N MET A 134 14.16 21.56 26.35
CA MET A 134 13.83 22.00 24.99
C MET A 134 12.86 21.05 24.28
N THR A 135 12.85 19.76 24.61
CA THR A 135 11.93 18.75 24.04
C THR A 135 10.64 18.59 24.84
N GLY A 136 10.48 19.30 25.96
CA GLY A 136 9.29 19.16 26.83
C GLY A 136 9.22 17.81 27.55
N ALA A 137 10.29 17.04 27.53
CA ALA A 137 10.38 15.76 28.23
C ALA A 137 10.86 16.01 29.67
N GLY A 138 9.93 16.34 30.57
CA GLY A 138 10.14 16.15 32.01
C GLY A 138 10.31 14.63 32.32
N PRO A 139 10.73 14.24 33.52
CA PRO A 139 11.02 12.83 33.88
C PRO A 139 9.85 11.86 33.76
N GLY A 140 8.64 12.28 33.25
CA GLY A 140 7.50 11.46 32.91
C GLY A 140 7.22 11.35 31.41
N GLY A 141 7.80 12.19 30.53
CA GLY A 141 7.39 12.32 29.14
C GLY A 141 7.93 11.24 28.16
N ALA A 142 8.96 10.51 28.55
CA ALA A 142 9.48 9.41 27.71
C ALA A 142 8.70 8.11 27.94
N GLN A 143 8.20 7.89 29.14
CA GLN A 143 7.40 6.71 29.50
C GLN A 143 5.98 6.83 28.94
N ASP A 144 5.40 8.04 28.89
CA ASP A 144 4.10 8.31 28.25
C ASP A 144 4.15 8.13 26.72
N ARG A 145 5.25 8.49 26.04
CA ARG A 145 5.39 8.28 24.60
C ARG A 145 5.56 6.81 24.21
N MET A 146 6.17 5.99 25.06
CA MET A 146 6.26 4.54 24.83
C MET A 146 4.94 3.83 25.13
N SER A 147 4.10 4.34 26.04
CA SER A 147 2.77 3.77 26.30
C SER A 147 1.78 4.03 25.17
N HIS A 148 1.92 5.13 24.42
CA HIS A 148 1.06 5.47 23.27
C HIS A 148 1.48 4.83 21.93
N PHE A 149 2.58 4.08 21.87
CA PHE A 149 2.98 3.38 20.64
C PHE A 149 2.06 2.19 20.31
N GLY A 150 1.30 1.71 21.28
CA GLY A 150 0.34 0.61 21.13
C GLY A 150 -1.13 1.05 21.01
N ASP A 151 -1.40 2.35 21.12
CA ASP A 151 -2.79 2.84 21.08
C ASP A 151 -3.37 2.69 19.66
N ALA A 152 -4.55 2.12 19.57
CA ALA A 152 -5.28 2.01 18.31
C ALA A 152 -5.62 3.43 17.80
N ARG A 153 -5.21 3.75 16.57
CA ARG A 153 -5.66 4.97 15.88
C ARG A 153 -7.09 4.76 15.39
N VAL A 154 -8.02 4.68 16.31
CA VAL A 154 -9.43 4.54 16.00
C VAL A 154 -9.92 5.86 15.38
N GLN A 155 -10.48 5.79 14.19
CA GLN A 155 -11.21 6.91 13.61
C GLN A 155 -12.56 6.99 14.33
N ASP A 156 -12.62 7.90 15.30
CA ASP A 156 -13.87 8.25 15.96
C ASP A 156 -14.68 9.12 14.98
N THR A 157 -15.71 8.55 14.37
CA THR A 157 -16.58 9.32 13.49
C THR A 157 -17.40 10.27 14.37
N PRO A 158 -17.32 11.60 14.15
CA PRO A 158 -18.17 12.53 14.91
C PRO A 158 -19.63 12.12 14.80
N GLN A 159 -20.37 12.19 15.91
CA GLN A 159 -21.81 11.84 15.96
C GLN A 159 -22.69 12.64 15.00
N ASP A 160 -22.15 13.66 14.33
CA ASP A 160 -22.91 14.59 13.48
C ASP A 160 -23.11 14.13 12.04
N SER A 161 -22.39 13.11 11.54
CA SER A 161 -22.68 12.53 10.21
C SER A 161 -23.35 11.16 10.35
N LYS A 162 -24.62 11.16 10.66
CA LYS A 162 -25.42 9.92 10.78
C LYS A 162 -25.78 9.40 9.40
N VAL A 163 -24.90 8.61 8.81
CA VAL A 163 -25.26 7.76 7.67
C VAL A 163 -26.27 6.73 8.14
N THR A 164 -27.40 6.61 7.45
CA THR A 164 -28.48 5.67 7.74
C THR A 164 -28.75 4.76 6.55
N PHE A 165 -29.65 3.79 6.68
CA PHE A 165 -30.09 2.95 5.56
C PHE A 165 -30.73 3.74 4.40
N GLN A 166 -31.17 4.99 4.64
CA GLN A 166 -31.67 5.87 3.58
C GLN A 166 -30.56 6.41 2.66
N ASP A 167 -29.33 6.39 3.12
CA ASP A 167 -28.15 6.83 2.36
C ASP A 167 -27.51 5.67 1.60
N VAL A 168 -27.92 4.43 1.86
CA VAL A 168 -27.52 3.22 1.16
C VAL A 168 -28.62 2.86 0.18
N ALA A 169 -28.33 2.95 -1.09
CA ALA A 169 -29.25 2.56 -2.18
C ALA A 169 -28.96 1.14 -2.66
N GLY A 170 -29.99 0.44 -3.10
CA GLY A 170 -29.89 -0.98 -3.43
C GLY A 170 -29.74 -1.86 -2.21
N GLU A 171 -29.39 -3.13 -2.41
CA GLU A 171 -29.04 -4.10 -1.35
C GLU A 171 -30.15 -4.25 -0.30
N ASP A 172 -31.38 -4.36 -0.75
CA ASP A 172 -32.55 -4.39 0.13
C ASP A 172 -32.54 -5.64 1.04
N GLU A 173 -32.07 -6.78 0.53
CA GLU A 173 -31.94 -8.03 1.27
C GLU A 173 -30.82 -7.96 2.33
N GLU A 174 -29.67 -7.41 1.99
CA GLU A 174 -28.54 -7.22 2.91
C GLU A 174 -28.90 -6.26 4.02
N LYS A 175 -29.63 -5.19 3.70
CA LYS A 175 -30.17 -4.24 4.71
C LYS A 175 -31.15 -4.91 5.65
N GLU A 176 -32.04 -5.79 5.16
CA GLU A 176 -32.98 -6.51 5.99
C GLU A 176 -32.27 -7.46 6.94
N GLU A 177 -31.26 -8.18 6.46
CA GLU A 177 -30.43 -9.06 7.29
C GLU A 177 -29.68 -8.30 8.38
N LEU A 178 -29.14 -7.12 8.06
CA LEU A 178 -28.45 -6.27 9.03
C LEU A 178 -29.41 -5.53 9.97
N ARG A 179 -30.67 -5.38 9.62
CA ARG A 179 -31.71 -4.78 10.48
C ARG A 179 -31.91 -5.55 11.77
N GLU A 180 -31.76 -6.87 11.74
CA GLU A 180 -31.80 -7.68 12.96
C GLU A 180 -30.73 -7.27 13.98
N ILE A 181 -29.53 -6.88 13.49
CA ILE A 181 -28.43 -6.41 14.34
C ILE A 181 -28.75 -5.05 14.92
N VAL A 182 -29.32 -4.17 14.09
CA VAL A 182 -29.79 -2.84 14.53
C VAL A 182 -30.84 -2.97 15.63
N GLU A 183 -31.85 -3.83 15.43
CA GLU A 183 -32.89 -4.07 16.44
C GLU A 183 -32.31 -4.63 17.74
N PHE A 184 -31.38 -5.57 17.62
CA PHE A 184 -30.71 -6.13 18.80
C PHE A 184 -29.94 -5.04 19.57
N LEU A 185 -29.13 -4.21 18.91
CA LEU A 185 -28.37 -3.14 19.57
C LEU A 185 -29.29 -2.11 20.23
N ARG A 186 -30.50 -1.89 19.68
CA ARG A 186 -31.52 -1.01 20.26
C ARG A 186 -32.29 -1.64 21.43
N GLN A 187 -32.61 -2.93 21.36
CA GLN A 187 -33.46 -3.65 22.30
C GLN A 187 -32.92 -5.05 22.64
N PRO A 188 -31.77 -5.16 23.30
CA PRO A 188 -31.13 -6.46 23.58
C PRO A 188 -32.00 -7.37 24.46
N ASP A 189 -32.74 -6.80 25.42
CA ASP A 189 -33.55 -7.58 26.39
C ASP A 189 -34.66 -8.40 25.72
N LYS A 190 -35.22 -7.93 24.61
CA LYS A 190 -36.24 -8.66 23.83
C LYS A 190 -35.71 -10.02 23.32
N TYR A 191 -34.47 -10.04 22.84
CA TYR A 191 -33.87 -11.25 22.28
C TYR A 191 -33.30 -12.16 23.35
N LEU A 192 -32.71 -11.59 24.40
CA LEU A 192 -32.17 -12.34 25.53
C LEU A 192 -33.28 -13.07 26.31
N ALA A 193 -34.46 -12.47 26.45
CA ALA A 193 -35.62 -13.09 27.12
C ALA A 193 -36.14 -14.35 26.39
N LEU A 194 -35.93 -14.43 25.06
CA LEU A 194 -36.27 -15.56 24.23
C LEU A 194 -35.14 -16.63 24.15
N GLY A 195 -33.98 -16.37 24.79
CA GLY A 195 -32.82 -17.26 24.74
C GLY A 195 -32.10 -17.24 23.40
N ALA A 196 -32.33 -16.21 22.55
CA ALA A 196 -31.66 -16.09 21.28
C ALA A 196 -30.16 -15.82 21.47
N ARG A 197 -29.35 -16.48 20.67
CA ARG A 197 -27.90 -16.20 20.59
C ARG A 197 -27.68 -15.16 19.52
N ILE A 198 -27.07 -14.05 19.91
CA ILE A 198 -26.77 -12.95 19.03
C ILE A 198 -25.45 -13.23 18.30
N PRO A 199 -25.35 -12.93 16.99
CA PRO A 199 -24.09 -13.01 16.29
C PRO A 199 -23.10 -12.01 16.90
N LYS A 200 -21.93 -12.51 17.32
CA LYS A 200 -20.85 -11.66 17.84
C LYS A 200 -20.17 -10.87 16.75
N GLY A 201 -20.10 -11.46 15.55
CA GLY A 201 -19.47 -10.87 14.41
C GLY A 201 -20.20 -11.14 13.10
N VAL A 202 -20.19 -10.16 12.22
CA VAL A 202 -20.71 -10.25 10.86
C VAL A 202 -19.61 -9.87 9.89
N LEU A 203 -19.43 -10.71 8.88
CA LEU A 203 -18.46 -10.49 7.82
C LEU A 203 -19.18 -10.03 6.55
N LEU A 204 -18.88 -8.81 6.11
CA LEU A 204 -19.32 -8.26 4.83
C LEU A 204 -18.34 -8.71 3.74
N VAL A 205 -18.82 -9.49 2.78
CA VAL A 205 -18.01 -10.07 1.71
C VAL A 205 -18.47 -9.53 0.36
N GLY A 206 -17.56 -9.20 -0.55
CA GLY A 206 -17.93 -8.81 -1.91
C GLY A 206 -16.85 -8.03 -2.63
N PRO A 207 -17.05 -7.72 -3.92
CA PRO A 207 -16.10 -6.96 -4.72
C PRO A 207 -15.76 -5.58 -4.12
N PRO A 208 -14.60 -4.99 -4.44
CA PRO A 208 -14.27 -3.64 -4.01
C PRO A 208 -15.29 -2.64 -4.61
N GLY A 209 -15.57 -1.55 -3.88
CA GLY A 209 -16.47 -0.48 -4.35
C GLY A 209 -17.96 -0.76 -4.22
N THR A 210 -18.39 -1.91 -3.68
CA THR A 210 -19.81 -2.26 -3.52
C THR A 210 -20.50 -1.62 -2.29
N GLY A 211 -19.79 -0.81 -1.48
CA GLY A 211 -20.41 -0.08 -0.39
C GLY A 211 -20.34 -0.75 0.99
N LYS A 212 -19.55 -1.81 1.18
CA LYS A 212 -19.40 -2.54 2.47
C LYS A 212 -19.14 -1.62 3.67
N THR A 213 -18.19 -0.71 3.53
CA THR A 213 -17.85 0.28 4.58
C THR A 213 -19.00 1.26 4.84
N LEU A 214 -19.72 1.67 3.78
CA LEU A 214 -20.90 2.55 3.88
C LEU A 214 -22.04 1.83 4.60
N LEU A 215 -22.29 0.58 4.26
CA LEU A 215 -23.31 -0.26 4.89
C LEU A 215 -23.03 -0.46 6.39
N ALA A 216 -21.77 -0.71 6.78
CA ALA A 216 -21.37 -0.82 8.18
C ALA A 216 -21.61 0.48 8.96
N LYS A 217 -21.30 1.64 8.36
CA LYS A 217 -21.62 2.96 8.95
C LYS A 217 -23.12 3.18 9.08
N ALA A 218 -23.89 2.75 8.09
CA ALA A 218 -25.36 2.87 8.11
C ALA A 218 -25.98 2.03 9.23
N VAL A 219 -25.48 0.82 9.48
CA VAL A 219 -25.90 -0.02 10.62
C VAL A 219 -25.69 0.70 11.95
N ALA A 220 -24.52 1.31 12.15
CA ALA A 220 -24.22 2.05 13.37
C ALA A 220 -25.08 3.31 13.54
N GLY A 221 -25.25 4.07 12.45
CA GLY A 221 -26.11 5.26 12.45
C GLY A 221 -27.58 4.93 12.67
N GLU A 222 -28.08 3.85 12.06
CA GLU A 222 -29.44 3.35 12.25
C GLU A 222 -29.66 2.86 13.69
N ALA A 223 -28.68 2.13 14.25
CA ALA A 223 -28.74 1.68 15.64
C ALA A 223 -28.55 2.83 16.66
N GLY A 224 -27.94 3.94 16.27
CA GLY A 224 -27.63 5.07 17.14
C GLY A 224 -26.50 4.77 18.13
N VAL A 225 -25.61 3.84 17.80
CA VAL A 225 -24.50 3.38 18.65
C VAL A 225 -23.15 3.94 18.17
N LYS A 226 -22.14 3.86 19.03
CA LYS A 226 -20.78 4.30 18.68
C LYS A 226 -20.15 3.40 17.61
N PHE A 227 -19.46 4.02 16.63
CA PHE A 227 -18.78 3.34 15.54
C PHE A 227 -17.28 3.53 15.66
N LEU A 228 -16.56 2.44 15.94
CA LEU A 228 -15.11 2.40 16.08
C LEU A 228 -14.51 1.70 14.84
N SER A 229 -13.92 2.47 13.96
CA SER A 229 -13.39 1.96 12.69
C SER A 229 -11.88 1.91 12.67
N ILE A 230 -11.34 0.80 12.15
CA ILE A 230 -9.91 0.56 11.92
C ILE A 230 -9.72 -0.22 10.63
N SER A 231 -8.60 -0.01 9.94
CA SER A 231 -8.19 -0.89 8.82
C SER A 231 -7.41 -2.10 9.34
N GLY A 232 -7.63 -3.28 8.76
CA GLY A 232 -6.81 -4.46 9.02
C GLY A 232 -5.32 -4.22 8.79
N SER A 233 -4.98 -3.35 7.86
CA SER A 233 -3.58 -2.93 7.61
C SER A 233 -2.95 -2.17 8.78
N ASP A 234 -3.74 -1.47 9.59
CA ASP A 234 -3.24 -0.73 10.76
C ASP A 234 -2.76 -1.65 11.90
N PHE A 235 -3.14 -2.91 11.86
CA PHE A 235 -2.65 -3.91 12.79
C PHE A 235 -1.30 -4.52 12.38
N VAL A 236 -0.89 -4.34 11.11
CA VAL A 236 0.36 -4.91 10.59
C VAL A 236 1.49 -3.91 10.76
N GLU A 237 2.39 -4.20 11.70
CA GLU A 237 3.53 -3.34 12.00
C GLU A 237 4.83 -4.16 11.90
N MET A 238 5.98 -3.46 11.85
CA MET A 238 7.29 -4.13 11.83
C MET A 238 7.74 -4.65 13.20
N TYR A 239 7.11 -4.18 14.28
CA TYR A 239 7.49 -4.54 15.65
C TYR A 239 6.53 -5.58 16.23
N VAL A 240 7.08 -6.73 16.65
CA VAL A 240 6.32 -7.84 17.21
C VAL A 240 5.53 -7.40 18.45
N GLY A 241 4.24 -7.70 18.46
CA GLY A 241 3.33 -7.45 19.59
C GLY A 241 2.59 -6.11 19.58
N VAL A 242 2.94 -5.18 18.69
CA VAL A 242 2.23 -3.89 18.57
C VAL A 242 0.82 -4.10 18.02
N GLY A 243 0.65 -4.91 16.98
CA GLY A 243 -0.66 -5.25 16.42
C GLY A 243 -1.59 -5.89 17.45
N ALA A 244 -1.08 -6.85 18.21
CA ALA A 244 -1.84 -7.48 19.29
C ALA A 244 -2.23 -6.49 20.41
N SER A 245 -1.40 -5.49 20.70
CA SER A 245 -1.73 -4.42 21.65
C SER A 245 -2.86 -3.53 21.14
N ARG A 246 -2.82 -3.15 19.86
CA ARG A 246 -3.88 -2.35 19.22
C ARG A 246 -5.23 -3.08 19.19
N VAL A 247 -5.21 -4.39 18.95
CA VAL A 247 -6.43 -5.21 19.05
C VAL A 247 -7.01 -5.10 20.46
N ARG A 248 -6.23 -5.34 21.50
CA ARG A 248 -6.70 -5.25 22.90
C ARG A 248 -7.25 -3.87 23.23
N ASP A 249 -6.57 -2.81 22.80
CA ASP A 249 -6.98 -1.44 23.06
C ASP A 249 -8.31 -1.12 22.37
N LEU A 250 -8.48 -1.48 21.08
CA LEU A 250 -9.72 -1.31 20.32
C LEU A 250 -10.90 -1.98 21.03
N PHE A 251 -10.74 -3.24 21.45
CA PHE A 251 -11.78 -3.98 22.13
C PHE A 251 -12.09 -3.43 23.54
N HIS A 252 -11.07 -2.94 24.24
CA HIS A 252 -11.23 -2.26 25.52
C HIS A 252 -12.03 -0.93 25.36
N GLN A 253 -11.70 -0.12 24.35
CA GLN A 253 -12.45 1.10 24.05
C GLN A 253 -13.91 0.80 23.69
N ALA A 254 -14.17 -0.25 22.90
CA ALA A 254 -15.54 -0.65 22.56
C ALA A 254 -16.35 -1.05 23.78
N LYS A 255 -15.76 -1.81 24.71
CA LYS A 255 -16.41 -2.19 26.00
C LYS A 255 -16.72 -0.98 26.88
N GLN A 256 -15.85 0.02 26.91
CA GLN A 256 -16.08 1.25 27.68
C GLN A 256 -17.19 2.13 27.09
N THR A 257 -17.43 2.03 25.78
CA THR A 257 -18.40 2.87 25.06
C THR A 257 -19.65 2.10 24.62
N SER A 258 -19.86 0.89 25.19
CA SER A 258 -21.03 0.06 24.86
C SER A 258 -22.37 0.79 25.11
N PRO A 259 -23.40 0.63 24.22
CA PRO A 259 -23.38 -0.21 23.03
C PRO A 259 -22.58 0.38 21.88
N ALA A 260 -21.76 -0.47 21.20
CA ALA A 260 -20.85 -0.03 20.16
C ALA A 260 -20.68 -1.06 19.03
N ILE A 261 -20.30 -0.58 17.86
CA ILE A 261 -19.88 -1.40 16.73
C ILE A 261 -18.38 -1.20 16.52
N ILE A 262 -17.63 -2.30 16.49
CA ILE A 262 -16.26 -2.36 15.98
C ILE A 262 -16.35 -2.67 14.49
N PHE A 263 -15.72 -1.85 13.65
CA PHE A 263 -15.61 -2.13 12.22
C PHE A 263 -14.15 -2.32 11.82
N ILE A 264 -13.84 -3.48 11.22
CA ILE A 264 -12.51 -3.82 10.73
C ILE A 264 -12.59 -3.92 9.21
N ASP A 265 -12.08 -2.89 8.51
CA ASP A 265 -12.00 -2.92 7.05
C ASP A 265 -10.77 -3.72 6.60
N GLU A 266 -10.83 -4.34 5.43
CA GLU A 266 -9.73 -5.14 4.88
C GLU A 266 -9.17 -6.18 5.87
N ILE A 267 -10.06 -6.95 6.52
CA ILE A 267 -9.65 -7.92 7.55
C ILE A 267 -8.68 -8.99 7.01
N ASP A 268 -8.67 -9.21 5.72
CA ASP A 268 -7.74 -10.13 5.03
C ASP A 268 -6.27 -9.71 5.14
N ALA A 269 -5.98 -8.44 5.47
CA ALA A 269 -4.61 -8.01 5.79
C ALA A 269 -4.03 -8.75 7.01
N VAL A 270 -4.87 -9.11 8.00
CA VAL A 270 -4.48 -9.80 9.24
C VAL A 270 -4.96 -11.25 9.25
N GLY A 271 -6.15 -11.48 8.68
CA GLY A 271 -6.89 -12.75 8.77
C GLY A 271 -6.49 -13.81 7.76
N ARG A 272 -5.42 -13.66 7.02
CA ARG A 272 -4.99 -14.60 5.97
C ARG A 272 -4.54 -15.94 6.53
N GLN A 273 -4.85 -17.04 5.82
CA GLN A 273 -4.40 -18.40 6.14
C GLN A 273 -2.88 -18.51 6.29
N ARG A 274 -2.45 -19.37 7.20
CA ARG A 274 -1.05 -19.70 7.48
C ARG A 274 -0.39 -20.27 6.25
N GLY A 275 0.62 -19.59 5.71
CA GLY A 275 1.44 -20.09 4.62
C GLY A 275 2.74 -20.69 5.12
N SER A 276 3.24 -21.76 4.48
CA SER A 276 4.53 -22.42 4.79
C SER A 276 5.75 -21.57 4.32
N GLY A 277 5.70 -20.23 4.45
CA GLY A 277 6.77 -19.32 4.01
C GLY A 277 7.82 -19.07 5.09
N LEU A 278 9.09 -19.27 4.76
CA LEU A 278 10.27 -18.95 5.56
C LEU A 278 10.53 -17.42 5.55
N GLY A 279 9.88 -16.65 6.44
CA GLY A 279 10.13 -15.22 6.54
C GLY A 279 9.56 -14.58 7.81
N GLY A 280 10.38 -13.83 8.54
CA GLY A 280 10.10 -13.27 9.88
C GLY A 280 8.97 -12.22 10.00
N GLY A 281 8.21 -11.92 8.92
CA GLY A 281 7.01 -11.07 8.96
C GLY A 281 5.71 -11.83 9.21
N HIS A 282 5.77 -13.17 9.33
CA HIS A 282 4.58 -14.01 9.57
C HIS A 282 4.20 -14.07 11.06
N ASP A 283 5.19 -14.04 11.96
CA ASP A 283 4.99 -14.21 13.40
C ASP A 283 4.12 -13.08 14.00
N GLU A 284 4.29 -11.85 13.53
CA GLU A 284 3.54 -10.70 14.04
C GLU A 284 2.06 -10.76 13.62
N ARG A 285 1.79 -11.10 12.34
CA ARG A 285 0.42 -11.25 11.85
C ARG A 285 -0.32 -12.39 12.55
N GLU A 286 0.34 -13.52 12.75
CA GLU A 286 -0.23 -14.66 13.50
C GLU A 286 -0.53 -14.30 14.96
N GLN A 287 0.37 -13.55 15.61
CA GLN A 287 0.13 -13.08 16.97
C GLN A 287 -1.07 -12.14 17.04
N THR A 288 -1.18 -11.23 16.08
CA THR A 288 -2.31 -10.29 15.98
C THR A 288 -3.62 -11.00 15.68
N LEU A 289 -3.63 -11.95 14.73
CA LEU A 289 -4.79 -12.79 14.44
C LEU A 289 -5.22 -13.58 15.70
N ASN A 290 -4.29 -14.24 16.37
CA ASN A 290 -4.59 -14.98 17.59
C ASN A 290 -5.17 -14.07 18.68
N GLN A 291 -4.66 -12.84 18.84
CA GLN A 291 -5.23 -11.88 19.78
C GLN A 291 -6.65 -11.47 19.38
N LEU A 292 -6.92 -11.24 18.09
CA LEU A 292 -8.27 -10.96 17.61
C LEU A 292 -9.25 -12.09 17.93
N LEU A 293 -8.83 -13.33 17.68
CA LEU A 293 -9.62 -14.52 18.02
C LEU A 293 -9.90 -14.61 19.53
N VAL A 294 -8.91 -14.35 20.38
CA VAL A 294 -9.05 -14.33 21.85
C VAL A 294 -10.03 -13.26 22.30
N GLU A 295 -9.93 -12.04 21.76
CA GLU A 295 -10.86 -10.96 22.12
C GLU A 295 -12.30 -11.28 21.68
N MET A 296 -12.49 -11.82 20.47
CA MET A 296 -13.83 -12.25 20.00
C MET A 296 -14.42 -13.39 20.83
N ASP A 297 -13.61 -14.37 21.23
CA ASP A 297 -14.05 -15.45 22.10
C ASP A 297 -14.38 -14.95 23.52
N GLY A 298 -13.64 -13.95 23.99
CA GLY A 298 -13.79 -13.33 25.30
C GLY A 298 -15.04 -12.46 25.49
N PHE A 299 -15.78 -12.15 24.41
CA PHE A 299 -17.04 -11.42 24.52
C PHE A 299 -18.16 -12.30 25.08
N THR A 300 -18.92 -11.72 26.01
CA THR A 300 -20.21 -12.26 26.39
C THR A 300 -21.33 -11.55 25.63
N ALA A 301 -22.42 -12.24 25.34
CA ALA A 301 -23.56 -11.69 24.60
C ALA A 301 -24.17 -10.43 25.25
N ASN A 302 -23.86 -10.17 26.51
CA ASN A 302 -24.42 -9.08 27.32
C ASN A 302 -23.57 -7.79 27.25
N GLU A 303 -22.44 -7.78 26.56
CA GLU A 303 -21.56 -6.60 26.53
C GLU A 303 -22.01 -5.52 25.53
N GLY A 304 -23.02 -5.79 24.70
CA GLY A 304 -23.60 -4.81 23.77
C GLY A 304 -22.62 -4.35 22.64
N VAL A 305 -21.58 -5.17 22.36
CA VAL A 305 -20.62 -4.88 21.29
C VAL A 305 -20.80 -5.89 20.17
N VAL A 306 -20.86 -5.40 18.91
CA VAL A 306 -20.88 -6.24 17.70
C VAL A 306 -19.68 -5.90 16.84
N VAL A 307 -19.03 -6.90 16.29
CA VAL A 307 -17.89 -6.75 15.39
C VAL A 307 -18.38 -6.91 13.95
N LEU A 308 -18.26 -5.86 13.14
CA LEU A 308 -18.43 -5.95 11.70
C LEU A 308 -17.05 -6.00 11.06
N ALA A 309 -16.83 -6.86 10.07
CA ALA A 309 -15.61 -6.84 9.28
C ALA A 309 -15.94 -6.84 7.79
N ALA A 310 -15.06 -6.27 6.98
CA ALA A 310 -15.20 -6.28 5.52
C ALA A 310 -13.98 -6.92 4.86
N THR A 311 -14.23 -7.71 3.81
CA THR A 311 -13.17 -8.26 2.95
C THR A 311 -13.64 -8.35 1.50
N ASN A 312 -12.69 -8.22 0.59
CA ASN A 312 -12.92 -8.50 -0.83
C ASN A 312 -12.65 -9.98 -1.16
N ARG A 313 -12.05 -10.74 -0.21
CA ARG A 313 -11.51 -12.07 -0.46
C ARG A 313 -11.72 -12.99 0.74
N VAL A 314 -12.87 -13.63 0.78
CA VAL A 314 -13.18 -14.61 1.83
C VAL A 314 -12.35 -15.90 1.72
N ASP A 315 -11.93 -16.24 0.50
CA ASP A 315 -11.17 -17.45 0.15
C ASP A 315 -9.80 -17.54 0.84
N ILE A 316 -9.18 -16.39 1.15
CA ILE A 316 -7.87 -16.35 1.80
C ILE A 316 -7.92 -16.25 3.32
N LEU A 317 -9.12 -16.07 3.90
CA LEU A 317 -9.26 -15.95 5.35
C LEU A 317 -8.99 -17.27 6.07
N ASP A 318 -8.40 -17.17 7.27
CA ASP A 318 -8.23 -18.33 8.15
C ASP A 318 -9.61 -18.85 8.57
N PRO A 319 -9.90 -20.15 8.36
CA PRO A 319 -11.18 -20.76 8.74
C PRO A 319 -11.53 -20.57 10.22
N ALA A 320 -10.54 -20.32 11.07
CA ALA A 320 -10.77 -20.04 12.48
C ALA A 320 -11.60 -18.78 12.72
N LEU A 321 -11.52 -17.78 11.83
CA LEU A 321 -12.34 -16.57 11.89
C LEU A 321 -13.82 -16.84 11.61
N LEU A 322 -14.11 -17.84 10.77
CA LEU A 322 -15.46 -18.17 10.30
C LEU A 322 -16.18 -19.19 11.20
N ARG A 323 -15.57 -19.55 12.35
CA ARG A 323 -16.20 -20.48 13.31
C ARG A 323 -17.32 -19.80 14.09
N PRO A 324 -18.38 -20.57 14.47
CA PRO A 324 -19.44 -20.07 15.33
C PRO A 324 -18.91 -19.39 16.61
N GLY A 325 -19.46 -18.22 16.93
CA GLY A 325 -19.01 -17.40 18.05
C GLY A 325 -17.97 -16.34 17.69
N ARG A 326 -17.59 -16.24 16.40
CA ARG A 326 -16.70 -15.22 15.83
C ARG A 326 -17.43 -14.50 14.69
N PHE A 327 -17.00 -14.66 13.43
CA PHE A 327 -17.79 -14.20 12.27
C PHE A 327 -18.75 -15.31 11.83
N ASP A 328 -19.80 -15.49 12.59
CA ASP A 328 -20.77 -16.55 12.40
C ASP A 328 -21.87 -16.19 11.39
N ARG A 329 -21.94 -14.94 10.96
CA ARG A 329 -22.81 -14.49 9.88
C ARG A 329 -21.97 -13.85 8.76
N GLN A 330 -22.26 -14.23 7.52
CA GLN A 330 -21.63 -13.67 6.33
C GLN A 330 -22.72 -13.03 5.46
N VAL A 331 -22.56 -11.75 5.16
CA VAL A 331 -23.45 -10.99 4.29
C VAL A 331 -22.69 -10.69 3.00
N TYR A 332 -23.20 -11.18 1.87
CA TYR A 332 -22.58 -10.98 0.58
C TYR A 332 -23.11 -9.72 -0.09
N VAL A 333 -22.25 -8.71 -0.21
CA VAL A 333 -22.55 -7.42 -0.86
C VAL A 333 -22.06 -7.50 -2.31
N GLY A 334 -22.97 -7.84 -3.21
CA GLY A 334 -22.68 -8.10 -4.62
C GLY A 334 -22.56 -6.85 -5.49
N LEU A 335 -22.49 -7.06 -6.80
CA LEU A 335 -22.68 -5.96 -7.75
C LEU A 335 -24.18 -5.60 -7.80
N PRO A 336 -24.53 -4.30 -7.85
CA PRO A 336 -25.92 -3.87 -7.87
C PRO A 336 -26.60 -4.28 -9.20
N ASP A 337 -27.84 -4.75 -9.12
CA ASP A 337 -28.72 -4.98 -10.26
C ASP A 337 -29.16 -3.66 -10.91
N ILE A 338 -29.92 -3.71 -11.99
CA ILE A 338 -30.40 -2.51 -12.70
C ILE A 338 -31.15 -1.56 -11.76
N LYS A 339 -32.03 -2.09 -10.88
CA LYS A 339 -32.78 -1.29 -9.90
C LYS A 339 -31.82 -0.65 -8.89
N GLY A 340 -30.89 -1.43 -8.34
CA GLY A 340 -29.87 -0.95 -7.40
C GLY A 340 -29.00 0.14 -8.01
N ARG A 341 -28.53 -0.04 -9.27
CA ARG A 341 -27.74 1.00 -9.96
C ARG A 341 -28.53 2.29 -10.16
N ARG A 342 -29.80 2.20 -10.57
CA ARG A 342 -30.67 3.36 -10.69
C ARG A 342 -30.81 4.10 -9.36
N ASP A 343 -31.06 3.38 -8.27
CA ASP A 343 -31.25 3.95 -6.94
C ASP A 343 -29.94 4.56 -6.41
N ILE A 344 -28.79 3.93 -6.66
CA ILE A 344 -27.45 4.48 -6.35
C ILE A 344 -27.20 5.77 -7.13
N LEU A 345 -27.48 5.78 -8.45
CA LEU A 345 -27.37 6.97 -9.27
C LEU A 345 -28.27 8.10 -8.73
N ALA A 346 -29.49 7.79 -8.33
CA ALA A 346 -30.42 8.78 -7.75
C ALA A 346 -29.90 9.39 -6.43
N VAL A 347 -29.27 8.58 -5.57
CA VAL A 347 -28.64 9.06 -4.33
C VAL A 347 -27.48 10.01 -4.62
N HIS A 348 -26.57 9.64 -5.51
CA HIS A 348 -25.41 10.47 -5.85
C HIS A 348 -25.74 11.67 -6.73
N ALA A 349 -26.92 11.70 -7.34
CA ALA A 349 -27.44 12.83 -8.12
C ALA A 349 -28.11 13.92 -7.27
N ARG A 350 -28.47 13.66 -6.01
CA ARG A 350 -29.24 14.60 -5.15
C ARG A 350 -28.68 16.02 -5.09
N ASN A 351 -27.35 16.16 -5.15
CA ASN A 351 -26.65 17.45 -5.03
C ASN A 351 -26.03 17.91 -6.36
N LYS A 352 -26.47 17.38 -7.49
CA LYS A 352 -25.94 17.70 -8.81
C LYS A 352 -27.06 18.26 -9.70
N PRO A 353 -26.84 19.37 -10.41
CA PRO A 353 -27.82 19.88 -11.35
C PRO A 353 -27.84 18.99 -12.60
N LEU A 354 -28.89 18.24 -12.80
CA LEU A 354 -29.15 17.44 -13.98
C LEU A 354 -30.04 18.20 -14.97
N ALA A 355 -29.78 18.05 -16.26
CA ALA A 355 -30.62 18.59 -17.32
C ALA A 355 -31.88 17.74 -17.52
N GLU A 356 -32.89 18.28 -18.22
CA GLU A 356 -34.18 17.59 -18.42
C GLU A 356 -34.09 16.34 -19.32
N ASP A 357 -33.03 16.21 -20.11
CA ASP A 357 -32.76 15.09 -21.01
C ASP A 357 -32.18 13.87 -20.30
N VAL A 358 -31.84 13.98 -19.01
CA VAL A 358 -31.18 12.91 -18.25
C VAL A 358 -32.20 11.83 -17.84
N ASP A 359 -31.96 10.62 -18.34
CA ASP A 359 -32.70 9.41 -18.01
C ASP A 359 -31.80 8.44 -17.19
N LEU A 360 -32.04 8.38 -15.87
CA LEU A 360 -31.29 7.51 -14.98
C LEU A 360 -31.59 6.03 -15.19
N ASP A 361 -32.76 5.66 -15.69
CA ASP A 361 -33.12 4.27 -16.01
C ASP A 361 -32.32 3.78 -17.21
N LYS A 362 -32.18 4.63 -18.25
CA LYS A 362 -31.35 4.34 -19.41
C LYS A 362 -29.87 4.24 -19.02
N LEU A 363 -29.41 5.13 -18.13
CA LEU A 363 -28.03 5.12 -17.64
C LEU A 363 -27.74 3.86 -16.82
N ALA A 364 -28.68 3.44 -15.95
CA ALA A 364 -28.56 2.23 -15.13
C ALA A 364 -28.45 0.95 -16.00
N LYS A 365 -29.19 0.87 -17.11
CA LYS A 365 -29.06 -0.21 -18.09
C LYS A 365 -27.67 -0.23 -18.73
N GLY A 366 -27.16 0.92 -19.17
CA GLY A 366 -25.86 1.05 -19.83
C GLY A 366 -24.64 0.97 -18.89
N THR A 367 -24.84 0.71 -17.60
CA THR A 367 -23.76 0.60 -16.58
C THR A 367 -23.71 -0.78 -15.93
N SER A 368 -24.05 -1.83 -16.67
CA SER A 368 -23.94 -3.21 -16.19
C SER A 368 -22.52 -3.51 -15.69
N GLY A 369 -22.42 -4.17 -14.54
CA GLY A 369 -21.14 -4.49 -13.91
C GLY A 369 -20.46 -3.34 -13.12
N PHE A 370 -21.06 -2.13 -13.11
CA PHE A 370 -20.54 -1.02 -12.28
C PHE A 370 -20.85 -1.25 -10.82
N THR A 371 -19.88 -0.92 -9.98
CA THR A 371 -20.04 -0.85 -8.52
C THR A 371 -20.65 0.49 -8.10
N GLY A 372 -21.05 0.61 -6.84
CA GLY A 372 -21.52 1.89 -6.29
C GLY A 372 -20.46 3.01 -6.41
N ALA A 373 -19.19 2.68 -6.22
CA ALA A 373 -18.08 3.62 -6.38
C ALA A 373 -17.87 4.06 -7.84
N ASP A 374 -18.06 3.15 -8.80
CA ASP A 374 -17.97 3.49 -10.24
C ASP A 374 -19.09 4.43 -10.65
N LEU A 375 -20.32 4.22 -10.13
CA LEU A 375 -21.48 5.07 -10.40
C LEU A 375 -21.33 6.47 -9.76
N GLU A 376 -20.76 6.57 -8.56
CA GLU A 376 -20.40 7.85 -7.95
C GLU A 376 -19.37 8.59 -8.81
N ASN A 377 -18.29 7.89 -9.19
CA ASN A 377 -17.23 8.44 -10.03
C ASN A 377 -17.76 8.88 -11.41
N LEU A 378 -18.67 8.12 -12.01
CA LEU A 378 -19.33 8.46 -13.27
C LEU A 378 -20.04 9.81 -13.18
N LEU A 379 -20.86 10.01 -12.17
CA LEU A 379 -21.58 11.28 -11.96
C LEU A 379 -20.63 12.44 -11.62
N ASN A 380 -19.53 12.17 -10.94
CA ASN A 380 -18.49 13.16 -10.65
C ASN A 380 -17.74 13.56 -11.94
N GLU A 381 -17.37 12.59 -12.78
CA GLU A 381 -16.72 12.85 -14.06
C GLU A 381 -17.62 13.62 -15.03
N ALA A 382 -18.90 13.33 -15.05
CA ALA A 382 -19.88 14.06 -15.84
C ALA A 382 -20.01 15.53 -15.37
N ALA A 383 -20.02 15.75 -14.06
CA ALA A 383 -20.01 17.10 -13.49
C ALA A 383 -18.73 17.88 -13.86
N LEU A 384 -17.58 17.22 -13.86
CA LEU A 384 -16.31 17.81 -14.29
C LEU A 384 -16.30 18.14 -15.80
N LEU A 385 -16.93 17.31 -16.64
CA LEU A 385 -17.07 17.56 -18.08
C LEU A 385 -17.98 18.78 -18.33
N ALA A 386 -19.15 18.83 -17.70
CA ALA A 386 -20.07 19.99 -17.80
C ALA A 386 -19.39 21.27 -17.31
N GLY A 387 -18.67 21.23 -16.19
CA GLY A 387 -17.94 22.38 -15.66
C GLY A 387 -16.82 22.88 -16.58
N ARG A 388 -16.12 22.00 -17.32
CA ARG A 388 -15.11 22.41 -18.32
C ARG A 388 -15.72 23.14 -19.53
N ARG A 389 -16.99 22.94 -19.81
CA ARG A 389 -17.73 23.57 -20.90
C ARG A 389 -18.54 24.78 -20.44
N ASP A 390 -18.38 25.19 -19.17
CA ASP A 390 -19.14 26.26 -18.52
C ASP A 390 -20.68 26.05 -18.57
N GLU A 391 -21.11 24.78 -18.59
CA GLU A 391 -22.52 24.40 -18.57
C GLU A 391 -23.10 24.49 -17.14
N LYS A 392 -24.38 24.79 -17.04
CA LYS A 392 -25.07 24.94 -15.75
C LYS A 392 -25.67 23.64 -15.21
N ALA A 393 -25.80 22.63 -16.07
CA ALA A 393 -26.39 21.35 -15.74
C ALA A 393 -25.67 20.22 -16.50
N ILE A 394 -25.68 19.03 -15.94
CA ILE A 394 -25.09 17.81 -16.51
C ILE A 394 -26.11 17.24 -17.52
N THR A 395 -25.71 17.05 -18.76
CA THR A 395 -26.53 16.49 -19.83
C THR A 395 -26.39 14.96 -19.92
N MET A 396 -27.33 14.32 -20.64
CA MET A 396 -27.21 12.88 -20.90
C MET A 396 -25.95 12.54 -21.72
N GLU A 397 -25.52 13.44 -22.61
CA GLU A 397 -24.28 13.30 -23.38
C GLU A 397 -23.03 13.30 -22.49
N ASP A 398 -22.99 14.16 -21.43
CA ASP A 398 -21.89 14.15 -20.46
C ASP A 398 -21.81 12.83 -19.72
N LEU A 399 -22.96 12.29 -19.31
CA LEU A 399 -23.05 11.03 -18.62
C LEU A 399 -22.58 9.88 -19.52
N GLN A 400 -23.02 9.80 -20.76
CA GLN A 400 -22.57 8.78 -21.71
C GLN A 400 -21.05 8.84 -21.98
N LYS A 401 -20.49 10.04 -22.17
CA LYS A 401 -19.04 10.22 -22.31
C LYS A 401 -18.29 9.79 -21.04
N SER A 402 -18.89 10.03 -19.89
CA SER A 402 -18.29 9.63 -18.61
C SER A 402 -18.34 8.13 -18.37
N VAL A 403 -19.39 7.42 -18.82
CA VAL A 403 -19.42 5.93 -18.83
C VAL A 403 -18.20 5.40 -19.57
N ILE A 404 -17.97 5.91 -20.77
CA ILE A 404 -16.83 5.49 -21.60
C ILE A 404 -15.50 5.84 -20.93
N LYS A 405 -15.41 7.02 -20.29
CA LYS A 405 -14.20 7.44 -19.58
C LYS A 405 -13.89 6.58 -18.37
N VAL A 406 -14.91 6.13 -17.63
CA VAL A 406 -14.73 5.23 -16.46
C VAL A 406 -14.27 3.85 -16.93
N ILE A 407 -14.84 3.31 -18.01
CA ILE A 407 -14.47 1.99 -18.56
C ILE A 407 -13.08 2.00 -19.19
N ALA A 408 -12.79 2.99 -20.03
CA ALA A 408 -11.65 2.99 -20.96
C ALA A 408 -10.53 3.98 -20.59
N GLY A 409 -10.78 4.86 -19.63
CA GLY A 409 -9.86 5.96 -19.29
C GLY A 409 -9.95 7.16 -20.26
N PRO A 410 -9.10 8.17 -20.05
CA PRO A 410 -9.11 9.40 -20.84
C PRO A 410 -8.58 9.19 -22.26
N GLU A 411 -9.09 9.99 -23.19
CA GLU A 411 -8.61 10.06 -24.58
C GLU A 411 -7.20 10.66 -24.67
N LYS A 412 -6.38 10.13 -25.59
CA LYS A 412 -5.00 10.56 -25.81
C LYS A 412 -4.85 11.23 -27.20
N HIS A 413 -5.36 12.43 -27.34
CA HIS A 413 -5.28 13.19 -28.61
C HIS A 413 -3.88 13.69 -28.99
N SER A 414 -2.94 13.71 -28.05
CA SER A 414 -1.56 14.17 -28.30
C SER A 414 -0.66 13.14 -28.97
N ARG A 415 -1.10 11.89 -29.10
CA ARG A 415 -0.31 10.82 -29.70
C ARG A 415 -0.40 10.91 -31.23
N VAL A 416 0.72 11.13 -31.88
CA VAL A 416 0.82 11.05 -33.35
C VAL A 416 0.88 9.57 -33.74
N ILE A 417 -0.14 9.09 -34.44
CA ILE A 417 -0.24 7.70 -34.91
C ILE A 417 0.08 7.69 -36.41
N PRO A 418 1.02 6.87 -36.88
CA PRO A 418 1.28 6.69 -38.31
C PRO A 418 0.03 6.18 -39.05
N GLU A 419 -0.11 6.57 -40.31
CA GLU A 419 -1.31 6.23 -41.10
C GLU A 419 -1.52 4.71 -41.24
N HIS A 420 -0.46 3.94 -41.36
CA HIS A 420 -0.56 2.47 -41.41
C HIS A 420 -1.08 1.88 -40.09
N GLU A 421 -0.69 2.41 -38.94
CA GLU A 421 -1.23 1.99 -37.63
C GLU A 421 -2.69 2.43 -37.47
N ARG A 422 -3.06 3.64 -37.92
CA ARG A 422 -4.46 4.07 -37.93
C ARG A 422 -5.34 3.13 -38.78
N ARG A 423 -4.85 2.73 -39.96
CA ARG A 423 -5.56 1.79 -40.82
C ARG A 423 -5.67 0.41 -40.18
N LEU A 424 -4.60 -0.07 -39.57
CA LEU A 424 -4.59 -1.34 -38.83
C LEU A 424 -5.64 -1.31 -37.71
N THR A 425 -5.64 -0.30 -36.87
CA THR A 425 -6.59 -0.13 -35.76
C THR A 425 -8.03 -0.03 -36.29
N ALA A 426 -8.28 0.73 -37.38
CA ALA A 426 -9.61 0.87 -37.93
C ALA A 426 -10.20 -0.46 -38.41
N TYR A 427 -9.42 -1.30 -39.08
CA TYR A 427 -9.86 -2.63 -39.49
C TYR A 427 -9.96 -3.60 -38.32
N HIS A 428 -9.11 -3.48 -37.31
CA HIS A 428 -9.17 -4.27 -36.10
C HIS A 428 -10.51 -4.03 -35.36
N GLU A 429 -10.81 -2.77 -35.05
CA GLU A 429 -12.05 -2.40 -34.34
C GLU A 429 -13.31 -2.68 -35.18
N ALA A 430 -13.26 -2.39 -36.50
CA ALA A 430 -14.34 -2.76 -37.40
C ALA A 430 -14.57 -4.28 -37.46
N GLY A 431 -13.50 -5.08 -37.35
CA GLY A 431 -13.56 -6.52 -37.29
C GLY A 431 -14.34 -7.03 -36.09
N HIS A 432 -14.05 -6.50 -34.91
CA HIS A 432 -14.81 -6.80 -33.69
C HIS A 432 -16.30 -6.46 -33.87
N ALA A 433 -16.58 -5.23 -34.29
CA ALA A 433 -17.95 -4.72 -34.41
C ALA A 433 -18.79 -5.54 -35.40
N VAL A 434 -18.25 -5.84 -36.58
CA VAL A 434 -18.96 -6.62 -37.63
C VAL A 434 -19.23 -8.06 -37.16
N VAL A 435 -18.25 -8.70 -36.50
CA VAL A 435 -18.46 -10.07 -36.00
C VAL A 435 -19.49 -10.08 -34.87
N MET A 436 -19.45 -9.09 -33.97
CA MET A 436 -20.43 -8.99 -32.88
C MET A 436 -21.85 -8.74 -33.40
N HIS A 437 -22.01 -7.85 -34.38
CA HIS A 437 -23.32 -7.60 -35.01
C HIS A 437 -23.93 -8.85 -35.69
N ALA A 438 -23.08 -9.68 -36.29
CA ALA A 438 -23.53 -10.89 -36.99
C ALA A 438 -23.89 -12.06 -36.04
N LEU A 439 -23.54 -11.97 -34.75
CA LEU A 439 -23.76 -13.03 -33.76
C LEU A 439 -24.92 -12.65 -32.83
N PRO A 440 -26.03 -13.38 -32.85
CA PRO A 440 -27.30 -12.95 -32.23
C PRO A 440 -27.27 -12.99 -30.69
N ASP A 441 -26.33 -13.76 -30.10
CA ASP A 441 -26.27 -13.92 -28.65
C ASP A 441 -25.43 -12.80 -27.98
N LEU A 442 -24.71 -11.97 -28.79
CA LEU A 442 -23.86 -10.91 -28.27
C LEU A 442 -24.63 -9.59 -28.09
N ASP A 443 -24.09 -8.77 -27.17
CA ASP A 443 -24.65 -7.46 -26.88
C ASP A 443 -24.42 -6.49 -28.06
N PRO A 444 -25.31 -5.51 -28.27
CA PRO A 444 -25.20 -4.57 -29.38
C PRO A 444 -23.98 -3.66 -29.24
N VAL A 445 -23.38 -3.31 -30.37
CA VAL A 445 -22.28 -2.34 -30.41
C VAL A 445 -22.80 -0.96 -30.06
N HIS A 446 -22.22 -0.36 -29.04
CA HIS A 446 -22.59 0.98 -28.56
C HIS A 446 -21.74 2.08 -29.24
N GLN A 447 -20.44 1.84 -29.35
CA GLN A 447 -19.50 2.79 -29.95
C GLN A 447 -18.24 2.08 -30.43
N ILE A 448 -17.69 2.56 -31.55
CA ILE A 448 -16.41 2.12 -32.10
C ILE A 448 -15.51 3.34 -32.18
N THR A 449 -14.27 3.26 -31.71
CA THR A 449 -13.34 4.38 -31.78
C THR A 449 -11.89 3.91 -32.03
N ILE A 450 -11.17 4.69 -32.85
CA ILE A 450 -9.74 4.53 -33.06
C ILE A 450 -8.92 5.59 -32.31
N VAL A 451 -9.57 6.40 -31.47
CA VAL A 451 -8.88 7.32 -30.57
C VAL A 451 -8.26 6.54 -29.43
N PRO A 452 -6.95 6.60 -29.21
CA PRO A 452 -6.31 5.84 -28.16
C PRO A 452 -6.79 6.23 -26.75
N ARG A 453 -7.03 5.21 -25.92
CA ARG A 453 -7.39 5.39 -24.50
C ARG A 453 -6.54 4.45 -23.63
N GLY A 454 -6.03 4.94 -22.51
CA GLY A 454 -5.21 4.12 -21.62
C GLY A 454 -4.02 3.47 -22.36
N GLN A 455 -4.05 2.14 -22.50
CA GLN A 455 -3.06 1.35 -23.27
C GLN A 455 -3.59 0.86 -24.61
N ALA A 456 -4.91 1.01 -24.88
CA ALA A 456 -5.54 0.58 -26.12
C ALA A 456 -5.31 1.59 -27.24
N GLY A 457 -5.08 1.08 -28.46
CA GLY A 457 -4.96 1.87 -29.69
C GLY A 457 -6.31 2.31 -30.25
N GLY A 458 -7.35 1.53 -30.03
CA GLY A 458 -8.76 1.74 -30.34
C GLY A 458 -9.62 0.93 -29.39
N MET A 459 -10.94 0.98 -29.55
CA MET A 459 -11.87 0.22 -28.73
C MET A 459 -13.24 0.09 -29.38
N THR A 460 -13.78 -1.11 -29.36
CA THR A 460 -15.18 -1.42 -29.66
C THR A 460 -15.92 -1.64 -28.35
N ILE A 461 -16.87 -0.77 -28.04
CA ILE A 461 -17.64 -0.78 -26.79
C ILE A 461 -19.00 -1.39 -27.09
N TYR A 462 -19.37 -2.35 -26.28
CA TYR A 462 -20.70 -2.95 -26.25
C TYR A 462 -21.26 -2.83 -24.83
N LEU A 463 -22.54 -2.59 -24.73
CA LEU A 463 -23.21 -2.45 -23.43
C LEU A 463 -24.36 -3.46 -23.40
N PRO A 464 -24.39 -4.33 -22.38
CA PRO A 464 -25.49 -5.28 -22.23
C PRO A 464 -26.81 -4.54 -21.96
N ASP A 465 -27.88 -4.96 -22.62
CA ASP A 465 -29.22 -4.44 -22.38
C ASP A 465 -29.82 -4.96 -21.06
N GLU A 466 -29.34 -6.12 -20.58
CA GLU A 466 -29.84 -6.82 -19.40
C GLU A 466 -28.67 -7.40 -18.57
N ASP A 467 -28.85 -7.49 -17.25
CA ASP A 467 -27.91 -8.17 -16.37
C ASP A 467 -28.09 -9.69 -16.50
N ARG A 468 -27.04 -10.40 -16.93
CA ARG A 468 -27.05 -11.84 -17.12
C ARG A 468 -26.48 -12.54 -15.89
N SER A 469 -27.32 -13.32 -15.20
CA SER A 469 -26.86 -14.17 -14.08
C SER A 469 -26.21 -15.47 -14.56
N TYR A 470 -26.55 -15.95 -15.75
CA TYR A 470 -26.04 -17.19 -16.34
C TYR A 470 -25.55 -16.95 -17.76
N LEU A 471 -24.42 -17.54 -18.11
CA LEU A 471 -23.84 -17.49 -19.43
C LEU A 471 -24.03 -18.85 -20.12
N SER A 472 -24.68 -18.88 -21.28
CA SER A 472 -24.85 -20.10 -22.08
C SER A 472 -23.55 -20.47 -22.80
N ARG A 473 -23.40 -21.74 -23.18
CA ARG A 473 -22.29 -22.20 -24.02
C ARG A 473 -22.24 -21.45 -25.36
N SER A 474 -23.40 -21.22 -26.00
CA SER A 474 -23.47 -20.45 -27.25
C SER A 474 -22.97 -19.04 -27.09
N TYR A 475 -23.42 -18.33 -26.05
CA TYR A 475 -22.95 -16.99 -25.73
C TYR A 475 -21.42 -16.92 -25.54
N LEU A 476 -20.81 -17.87 -24.78
CA LEU A 476 -19.38 -17.91 -24.57
C LEU A 476 -18.60 -18.16 -25.87
N LEU A 477 -19.09 -19.07 -26.73
CA LEU A 477 -18.49 -19.33 -28.04
C LEU A 477 -18.59 -18.11 -28.98
N ASP A 478 -19.72 -17.41 -28.95
CA ASP A 478 -19.91 -16.19 -29.72
C ASP A 478 -19.00 -15.06 -29.21
N ASN A 479 -18.85 -14.97 -27.90
CA ASN A 479 -17.95 -13.97 -27.29
C ASN A 479 -16.48 -14.23 -27.66
N ILE A 480 -16.03 -15.49 -27.66
CA ILE A 480 -14.71 -15.88 -28.17
C ILE A 480 -14.53 -15.46 -29.63
N ALA A 481 -15.54 -15.69 -30.46
CA ALA A 481 -15.49 -15.26 -31.86
C ALA A 481 -15.44 -13.73 -31.98
N GLY A 482 -16.24 -13.00 -31.22
CA GLY A 482 -16.18 -11.53 -31.14
C GLY A 482 -14.80 -11.01 -30.80
N LEU A 483 -14.16 -11.60 -29.76
CA LEU A 483 -12.80 -11.25 -29.34
C LEU A 483 -11.73 -11.53 -30.42
N LEU A 484 -11.94 -12.51 -31.30
CA LEU A 484 -11.03 -12.83 -32.39
C LEU A 484 -11.26 -11.99 -33.64
N GLY A 485 -12.32 -11.17 -33.66
CA GLY A 485 -12.75 -10.35 -34.80
C GLY A 485 -11.68 -9.44 -35.35
N GLY A 486 -11.02 -8.70 -34.47
CA GLY A 486 -9.95 -7.77 -34.85
C GLY A 486 -8.78 -8.45 -35.55
N ARG A 487 -8.27 -9.54 -34.97
CA ARG A 487 -7.18 -10.32 -35.56
C ARG A 487 -7.55 -10.94 -36.91
N ALA A 488 -8.77 -11.43 -37.03
CA ALA A 488 -9.25 -12.03 -38.29
C ALA A 488 -9.41 -10.96 -39.39
N ALA A 489 -9.85 -9.76 -39.04
CA ALA A 489 -9.93 -8.63 -39.98
C ALA A 489 -8.53 -8.16 -40.42
N GLU A 490 -7.57 -8.06 -39.52
CA GLU A 490 -6.17 -7.75 -39.88
C GLU A 490 -5.65 -8.74 -40.93
N GLN A 491 -5.78 -10.03 -40.66
CA GLN A 491 -5.28 -11.05 -41.58
C GLN A 491 -6.02 -11.04 -42.93
N LEU A 492 -7.34 -10.85 -42.91
CA LEU A 492 -8.17 -10.84 -44.14
C LEU A 492 -7.89 -9.64 -45.05
N VAL A 493 -7.63 -8.47 -44.45
CA VAL A 493 -7.54 -7.20 -45.20
C VAL A 493 -6.13 -6.78 -45.45
N LEU A 494 -5.26 -6.92 -44.46
CA LEU A 494 -3.87 -6.45 -44.50
C LEU A 494 -2.89 -7.56 -44.89
N GLY A 495 -3.33 -8.83 -44.84
CA GLY A 495 -2.48 -9.99 -45.11
C GLY A 495 -1.44 -10.29 -44.04
N ASP A 496 -1.49 -9.58 -42.93
CA ASP A 496 -0.56 -9.73 -41.79
C ASP A 496 -1.34 -9.60 -40.47
N ILE A 497 -0.67 -9.89 -39.36
CA ILE A 497 -1.22 -9.88 -38.00
C ILE A 497 -0.33 -9.07 -37.07
N SER A 498 -0.93 -8.33 -36.15
CA SER A 498 -0.21 -7.49 -35.22
C SER A 498 -0.24 -7.99 -33.79
N THR A 499 0.58 -7.36 -32.94
CA THR A 499 0.57 -7.58 -31.47
C THR A 499 -0.64 -6.92 -30.80
N GLY A 500 -1.42 -6.11 -31.51
CA GLY A 500 -2.61 -5.41 -30.99
C GLY A 500 -3.64 -6.36 -30.40
N ALA A 501 -3.83 -7.52 -31.05
CA ALA A 501 -4.76 -8.56 -30.61
C ALA A 501 -4.32 -9.38 -29.39
N SER A 502 -3.21 -9.05 -28.72
CA SER A 502 -2.65 -9.88 -27.63
C SER A 502 -3.61 -9.99 -26.43
N ASN A 503 -4.28 -8.92 -26.07
CA ASN A 503 -5.25 -8.91 -24.98
C ASN A 503 -6.50 -9.73 -25.33
N ASP A 504 -7.01 -9.59 -26.53
CA ASP A 504 -8.21 -10.31 -27.01
C ASP A 504 -7.97 -11.80 -27.06
N ILE A 505 -6.80 -12.22 -27.57
CA ILE A 505 -6.39 -13.63 -27.58
C ILE A 505 -6.27 -14.17 -26.15
N SER A 506 -5.69 -13.39 -25.22
CA SER A 506 -5.56 -13.79 -23.82
C SER A 506 -6.95 -13.99 -23.18
N ARG A 507 -7.86 -13.05 -23.35
CA ARG A 507 -9.24 -13.11 -22.83
C ARG A 507 -10.01 -14.29 -23.45
N ALA A 508 -9.93 -14.45 -24.77
CA ALA A 508 -10.56 -15.58 -25.47
C ALA A 508 -10.03 -16.93 -24.95
N THR A 509 -8.70 -17.05 -24.79
CA THR A 509 -8.08 -18.27 -24.26
C THR A 509 -8.51 -18.57 -22.82
N GLN A 510 -8.58 -17.55 -21.96
CA GLN A 510 -9.06 -17.71 -20.58
C GLN A 510 -10.52 -18.15 -20.54
N MET A 511 -11.36 -17.61 -21.42
CA MET A 511 -12.77 -17.99 -21.53
C MET A 511 -12.90 -19.45 -22.00
N ALA A 512 -12.17 -19.85 -23.06
CA ALA A 512 -12.14 -21.23 -23.52
C ALA A 512 -11.62 -22.19 -22.42
N ARG A 513 -10.63 -21.79 -21.64
CA ARG A 513 -10.11 -22.56 -20.51
C ARG A 513 -11.17 -22.76 -19.42
N LYS A 514 -11.92 -21.72 -19.06
CA LYS A 514 -13.03 -21.81 -18.09
C LYS A 514 -14.16 -22.70 -18.60
N MET A 515 -14.49 -22.63 -19.89
CA MET A 515 -15.47 -23.52 -20.49
C MET A 515 -15.10 -24.98 -20.34
N VAL A 516 -13.82 -25.33 -20.60
CA VAL A 516 -13.32 -26.70 -20.55
C VAL A 516 -13.05 -27.15 -19.12
N GLY A 517 -12.35 -26.34 -18.33
CA GLY A 517 -11.82 -26.74 -17.02
C GLY A 517 -12.78 -26.52 -15.86
N THR A 518 -13.61 -25.46 -15.91
CA THR A 518 -14.45 -25.05 -14.76
C THR A 518 -15.92 -25.37 -15.00
N TYR A 519 -16.45 -25.07 -16.19
CA TYR A 519 -17.88 -25.13 -16.46
C TYR A 519 -18.35 -26.48 -17.03
N GLY A 520 -17.43 -27.38 -17.38
CA GLY A 520 -17.78 -28.68 -17.98
C GLY A 520 -18.55 -28.55 -19.33
N MET A 521 -18.23 -27.51 -20.13
CA MET A 521 -18.90 -27.17 -21.37
C MET A 521 -18.23 -27.78 -22.61
N SER A 522 -17.39 -28.79 -22.46
CA SER A 522 -16.75 -29.53 -23.55
C SER A 522 -17.39 -30.90 -23.73
N ASP A 523 -17.78 -31.22 -24.95
CA ASP A 523 -18.33 -32.54 -25.28
C ASP A 523 -17.29 -33.66 -25.14
N ARG A 524 -16.02 -33.33 -25.30
CA ARG A 524 -14.89 -34.26 -25.22
C ARG A 524 -14.47 -34.56 -23.80
N MET A 525 -14.40 -33.50 -22.95
CA MET A 525 -13.99 -33.62 -21.55
C MET A 525 -15.15 -34.01 -20.62
N GLY A 526 -16.36 -33.90 -21.09
CA GLY A 526 -17.59 -34.23 -20.32
C GLY A 526 -17.92 -33.19 -19.23
N ASN A 527 -18.74 -33.62 -18.28
CA ASN A 527 -19.29 -32.76 -17.21
C ASN A 527 -18.40 -32.76 -15.97
N ALA A 528 -17.08 -32.77 -16.13
CA ALA A 528 -16.13 -32.74 -15.03
C ALA A 528 -15.50 -31.36 -14.88
N ALA A 529 -15.30 -30.92 -13.64
CA ALA A 529 -14.53 -29.72 -13.32
C ALA A 529 -13.09 -30.12 -12.91
N PHE A 530 -12.12 -29.65 -13.65
CA PHE A 530 -10.69 -29.91 -13.44
C PHE A 530 -10.00 -28.75 -12.72
N ASP A 531 -10.44 -27.50 -12.93
CA ASP A 531 -9.95 -26.29 -12.27
C ASP A 531 -10.88 -25.92 -11.12
N ALA A 532 -10.89 -26.72 -10.05
CA ALA A 532 -11.65 -26.39 -8.84
C ALA A 532 -10.94 -25.28 -8.05
N GLY A 533 -11.20 -24.03 -8.37
CA GLY A 533 -10.99 -22.89 -7.46
C GLY A 533 -9.57 -22.30 -7.40
N HIS A 534 -8.83 -22.27 -8.51
CA HIS A 534 -7.47 -21.70 -8.53
C HIS A 534 -7.35 -20.51 -9.49
N ASP A 535 -8.17 -19.49 -9.32
CA ASP A 535 -8.08 -18.23 -10.09
C ASP A 535 -6.91 -17.30 -9.65
N GLU A 536 -5.92 -17.81 -8.87
CA GLU A 536 -4.84 -16.98 -8.35
C GLU A 536 -3.44 -17.47 -8.69
N VAL A 537 -2.83 -16.77 -9.62
CA VAL A 537 -1.39 -16.79 -9.85
C VAL A 537 -0.70 -16.01 -8.72
N PHE A 538 -0.36 -16.69 -7.64
CA PHE A 538 0.57 -16.13 -6.63
C PHE A 538 1.98 -16.66 -6.92
N ILE A 539 2.90 -15.76 -7.24
CA ILE A 539 4.29 -16.03 -7.66
C ILE A 539 5.11 -16.88 -6.66
N GLY A 540 4.61 -17.11 -5.44
CA GLY A 540 5.27 -17.93 -4.42
C GLY A 540 4.73 -19.36 -4.23
N LYS A 541 3.55 -19.68 -4.79
CA LYS A 541 2.90 -20.99 -4.58
C LYS A 541 3.07 -21.95 -5.76
N SER A 542 3.57 -21.45 -6.89
CA SER A 542 3.70 -22.22 -8.14
C SER A 542 4.76 -23.33 -8.12
N MET A 543 5.64 -23.38 -7.11
CA MET A 543 6.69 -24.42 -7.02
C MET A 543 6.23 -25.74 -6.36
N ALA A 544 5.01 -25.81 -5.79
CA ALA A 544 4.55 -26.98 -5.05
C ALA A 544 3.11 -27.44 -5.38
N GLN A 545 2.45 -26.87 -6.39
CA GLN A 545 1.10 -27.31 -6.77
C GLN A 545 1.20 -28.47 -7.77
N THR A 546 1.03 -29.67 -7.26
CA THR A 546 0.66 -30.83 -8.09
C THR A 546 -0.73 -30.60 -8.66
N ARG A 547 -0.84 -30.56 -10.00
CA ARG A 547 -2.11 -30.52 -10.69
C ARG A 547 -2.97 -31.71 -10.24
N PRO A 548 -4.28 -31.53 -9.94
CA PRO A 548 -5.12 -32.61 -9.45
C PRO A 548 -5.51 -33.63 -10.55
N TYR A 549 -4.95 -33.52 -11.73
CA TYR A 549 -5.24 -34.37 -12.90
C TYR A 549 -3.96 -34.79 -13.63
N SER A 550 -4.07 -35.86 -14.45
CA SER A 550 -2.93 -36.44 -15.17
C SER A 550 -2.40 -35.53 -16.29
N GLU A 551 -1.15 -35.74 -16.73
CA GLU A 551 -0.58 -35.04 -17.89
C GLU A 551 -1.38 -35.37 -19.18
N GLU A 552 -1.99 -36.53 -19.27
CA GLU A 552 -2.87 -36.91 -20.38
C GLU A 552 -4.12 -36.02 -20.41
N THR A 553 -4.79 -35.85 -19.28
CA THR A 553 -5.95 -34.94 -19.14
C THR A 553 -5.56 -33.49 -19.45
N ALA A 554 -4.37 -33.04 -19.01
CA ALA A 554 -3.87 -31.70 -19.36
C ALA A 554 -3.69 -31.53 -20.89
N ALA A 555 -3.13 -32.54 -21.55
CA ALA A 555 -2.94 -32.52 -23.01
C ALA A 555 -4.29 -32.52 -23.76
N GLU A 556 -5.28 -33.26 -23.26
CA GLU A 556 -6.64 -33.24 -23.83
C GLU A 556 -7.33 -31.88 -23.64
N MET A 557 -7.19 -31.25 -22.47
CA MET A 557 -7.69 -29.89 -22.22
C MET A 557 -7.06 -28.88 -23.19
N ASP A 558 -5.73 -28.94 -23.39
CA ASP A 558 -5.03 -28.05 -24.30
C ASP A 558 -5.48 -28.25 -25.76
N GLN A 559 -5.74 -29.50 -26.18
CA GLN A 559 -6.30 -29.80 -27.51
C GLN A 559 -7.71 -29.23 -27.67
N GLU A 560 -8.54 -29.36 -26.64
CA GLU A 560 -9.90 -28.88 -26.68
C GLU A 560 -9.98 -27.35 -26.71
N ILE A 561 -9.13 -26.67 -25.89
CA ILE A 561 -9.02 -25.22 -25.93
C ILE A 561 -8.59 -24.75 -27.32
N ARG A 562 -7.60 -25.38 -27.94
CA ARG A 562 -7.18 -25.06 -29.31
C ARG A 562 -8.30 -25.26 -30.30
N ARG A 563 -9.05 -26.38 -30.22
CA ARG A 563 -10.19 -26.66 -31.09
C ARG A 563 -11.24 -25.54 -31.00
N ILE A 564 -11.62 -25.13 -29.78
CA ILE A 564 -12.58 -24.04 -29.57
C ILE A 564 -12.06 -22.74 -30.20
N MET A 565 -10.80 -22.40 -30.00
CA MET A 565 -10.19 -21.18 -30.56
C MET A 565 -10.16 -21.23 -32.10
N ASP A 566 -9.77 -22.36 -32.68
CA ASP A 566 -9.67 -22.53 -34.14
C ASP A 566 -11.07 -22.51 -34.81
N GLU A 567 -12.07 -23.15 -34.21
CA GLU A 567 -13.46 -23.12 -34.68
C GLU A 567 -14.06 -21.70 -34.61
N ALA A 568 -13.84 -21.00 -33.48
CA ALA A 568 -14.28 -19.62 -33.33
C ALA A 568 -13.60 -18.70 -34.35
N TYR A 569 -12.28 -18.84 -34.56
CA TYR A 569 -11.54 -18.09 -35.56
C TYR A 569 -12.05 -18.38 -36.99
N GLY A 570 -12.29 -19.66 -37.34
CA GLY A 570 -12.83 -20.05 -38.62
C GLY A 570 -14.24 -19.48 -38.87
N ARG A 571 -15.09 -19.45 -37.84
CA ARG A 571 -16.42 -18.83 -37.87
C ARG A 571 -16.33 -17.32 -38.06
N CYS A 572 -15.49 -16.68 -37.31
CA CYS A 572 -15.20 -15.24 -37.39
C CYS A 572 -14.76 -14.85 -38.82
N ARG A 573 -13.81 -15.58 -39.40
CA ARG A 573 -13.34 -15.33 -40.76
C ARG A 573 -14.44 -15.44 -41.80
N LYS A 574 -15.33 -16.48 -41.72
CA LYS A 574 -16.48 -16.63 -42.62
C LYS A 574 -17.44 -15.44 -42.52
N ILE A 575 -17.71 -14.95 -41.30
CA ILE A 575 -18.55 -13.77 -41.08
C ILE A 575 -17.93 -12.56 -41.77
N LEU A 576 -16.64 -12.29 -41.56
CA LEU A 576 -15.96 -11.16 -42.16
C LEU A 576 -15.86 -11.24 -43.68
N GLU A 577 -15.72 -12.43 -44.26
CA GLU A 577 -15.78 -12.66 -45.71
C GLU A 577 -17.18 -12.34 -46.27
N GLN A 578 -18.25 -12.72 -45.57
CA GLN A 578 -19.63 -12.44 -45.91
C GLN A 578 -19.99 -10.96 -45.86
N TYR A 579 -19.56 -10.28 -44.80
CA TYR A 579 -19.82 -8.85 -44.55
C TYR A 579 -18.65 -7.95 -44.93
N ARG A 580 -17.84 -8.36 -45.91
CA ARG A 580 -16.66 -7.62 -46.36
C ARG A 580 -16.96 -6.18 -46.77
N PRO A 581 -18.05 -5.86 -47.53
CA PRO A 581 -18.35 -4.48 -47.86
C PRO A 581 -18.65 -3.60 -46.65
N GLN A 582 -19.36 -4.14 -45.63
CA GLN A 582 -19.67 -3.43 -44.39
C GLN A 582 -18.41 -3.21 -43.57
N LEU A 583 -17.52 -4.21 -43.48
CA LEU A 583 -16.23 -4.08 -42.82
C LEU A 583 -15.40 -2.92 -43.39
N ASP A 584 -15.33 -2.86 -44.75
CA ASP A 584 -14.60 -1.77 -45.42
C ASP A 584 -15.28 -0.41 -45.20
N GLN A 585 -16.61 -0.32 -45.16
CA GLN A 585 -17.36 0.91 -44.89
C GLN A 585 -17.13 1.40 -43.46
N VAL A 586 -17.23 0.53 -42.45
CA VAL A 586 -16.96 0.89 -41.05
C VAL A 586 -15.52 1.36 -40.86
N ALA A 587 -14.54 0.63 -41.42
CA ALA A 587 -13.14 1.01 -41.33
C ALA A 587 -12.87 2.37 -42.01
N GLN A 588 -13.44 2.65 -43.17
CA GLN A 588 -13.31 3.94 -43.84
C GLN A 588 -13.95 5.09 -43.06
N PHE A 589 -15.13 4.84 -42.47
CA PHE A 589 -15.78 5.83 -41.60
C PHE A 589 -14.89 6.17 -40.39
N LEU A 590 -14.32 5.17 -39.73
CA LEU A 590 -13.41 5.38 -38.61
C LEU A 590 -12.14 6.14 -39.00
N LEU A 591 -11.60 5.92 -40.19
CA LEU A 591 -10.44 6.67 -40.69
C LEU A 591 -10.76 8.15 -40.93
N GLN A 592 -12.03 8.49 -41.26
CA GLN A 592 -12.48 9.85 -41.53
C GLN A 592 -12.94 10.58 -40.26
N HIS A 593 -13.68 9.89 -39.37
CA HIS A 593 -14.38 10.50 -38.24
C HIS A 593 -13.85 10.05 -36.88
N GLU A 594 -12.89 9.09 -36.84
CA GLU A 594 -12.22 8.54 -35.64
C GLU A 594 -13.16 7.80 -34.67
N THR A 595 -14.44 8.11 -34.62
CA THR A 595 -15.43 7.50 -33.74
C THR A 595 -16.74 7.31 -34.50
N MET A 596 -17.40 6.18 -34.26
CA MET A 596 -18.67 5.78 -34.84
C MET A 596 -19.66 5.43 -33.74
N THR A 597 -20.83 6.03 -33.75
CA THR A 597 -21.91 5.75 -32.81
C THR A 597 -22.69 4.50 -33.18
N ALA A 598 -23.48 3.96 -32.24
CA ALA A 598 -24.34 2.81 -32.46
C ALA A 598 -25.28 3.02 -33.67
N GLN A 599 -25.90 4.19 -33.79
CA GLN A 599 -26.82 4.51 -34.86
C GLN A 599 -26.14 4.52 -36.25
N GLU A 600 -24.98 5.19 -36.36
CA GLU A 600 -24.19 5.24 -37.59
C GLU A 600 -23.70 3.85 -37.99
N PHE A 601 -23.35 3.01 -37.01
CA PHE A 601 -22.95 1.61 -37.25
C PHE A 601 -24.12 0.78 -37.79
N GLU A 602 -25.30 0.83 -37.17
CA GLU A 602 -26.49 0.13 -37.59
C GLU A 602 -26.95 0.58 -38.99
N ASP A 603 -26.80 1.85 -39.36
CA ASP A 603 -27.15 2.38 -40.67
C ASP A 603 -26.32 1.74 -41.80
N VAL A 604 -25.09 1.23 -41.52
CA VAL A 604 -24.26 0.50 -42.50
C VAL A 604 -24.90 -0.85 -42.90
N PHE A 605 -25.66 -1.45 -41.99
CA PHE A 605 -26.30 -2.76 -42.25
C PHE A 605 -27.75 -2.65 -42.76
N ARG A 606 -28.32 -1.43 -42.75
CA ARG A 606 -29.66 -1.24 -43.37
C ARG A 606 -29.57 -1.40 -44.87
N PRO A 607 -30.50 -2.13 -45.49
CA PRO A 607 -30.58 -2.20 -46.95
C PRO A 607 -30.70 -0.77 -47.52
N GLN A 608 -29.82 -0.40 -48.43
CA GLN A 608 -29.99 0.83 -49.18
C GLN A 608 -31.27 0.69 -49.97
N ALA A 609 -32.30 1.53 -49.68
CA ALA A 609 -33.61 1.52 -50.32
C ALA A 609 -33.50 1.96 -51.77
#